data_e7935e0471a606408acff9878b565612
#
_entry.id   e7935e0471a606408acff9878b565612
#
_cell.length_a   1.000
_cell.length_b   1.000
_cell.length_c   1.000
_cell.angle_alpha   90.00
_cell.angle_beta   90.00
_cell.angle_gamma   90.00
#
_symmetry.space_group_name_H-M   'P 1'
#
loop_
_entity.id
_entity.type
_entity.pdbx_description
1 polymer ?
#
loop_
_entity_poly.entity_id
_entity_poly.type
_entity_poly.pdbx_seq_one_letter_code
_entity_poly.pdbx_strand_id
1 'polypeptide(L)'
;MTWPFENDTSAIVKKLAGRSMQADKRNKAFLLLTIAISVCMVFSILLISTGTQEKFKNTQRNKAQIGILGVTDEQTAQLHQNENITWVGEYSAIGVFYVENKTITVAYGNEDYFLHQEEKTFQGSVPQKADEIMLPQNYLDFLGKSYQTGDTISIDLTGTGQKAEYTLSGVLNNTKESNGYFIYVSKELAQDLAKDSFQVTAYTRLNTDAISSTAILDFAGKAIQNTGIVEEQVMLTEYSAVMSGVITSGIPIPVPLLAALTAILAATIVYGVFY
;
A
#
# COMPACT_ATOMS: atom_id res chain seq x y z
N MET A 1 -15.86 -50.04 71.27
CA MET A 1 -15.33 -48.74 71.74
C MET A 1 -15.27 -47.78 70.52
N THR A 2 -16.35 -46.98 70.38
CA THR A 2 -16.38 -45.94 69.36
C THR A 2 -15.55 -44.74 69.86
N TRP A 3 -14.59 -44.27 69.08
CA TRP A 3 -13.80 -43.10 69.41
C TRP A 3 -14.73 -41.88 69.51
N PRO A 4 -14.65 -41.07 70.57
CA PRO A 4 -15.56 -39.95 70.76
C PRO A 4 -15.29 -38.72 69.88
N PHE A 5 -14.52 -38.86 68.84
CA PHE A 5 -14.10 -37.77 67.98
C PHE A 5 -14.44 -37.98 66.49
N GLU A 6 -15.37 -38.89 66.16
CA GLU A 6 -15.98 -38.83 64.81
C GLU A 6 -17.03 -37.71 64.80
N ASN A 7 -16.56 -36.50 64.91
CA ASN A 7 -17.36 -35.33 64.56
C ASN A 7 -17.47 -35.29 63.03
N ASP A 8 -18.65 -35.56 62.53
CA ASP A 8 -18.96 -35.29 61.13
C ASP A 8 -18.90 -33.77 60.89
N THR A 9 -17.70 -33.28 60.50
CA THR A 9 -17.41 -31.87 60.18
C THR A 9 -17.91 -31.49 58.80
N SER A 10 -18.47 -32.44 58.04
CA SER A 10 -18.87 -32.21 56.65
C SER A 10 -19.95 -31.10 56.51
N ALA A 11 -20.86 -31.02 57.47
CA ALA A 11 -21.88 -29.97 57.51
C ALA A 11 -21.29 -28.58 57.85
N ILE A 12 -20.26 -28.55 58.72
CA ILE A 12 -19.57 -27.32 59.10
C ILE A 12 -18.68 -26.86 57.94
N VAL A 13 -17.96 -27.79 57.30
CA VAL A 13 -17.12 -27.49 56.10
C VAL A 13 -17.98 -27.00 54.94
N LYS A 14 -19.14 -27.63 54.66
CA LYS A 14 -20.11 -27.14 53.67
C LYS A 14 -20.64 -25.74 53.99
N LYS A 15 -20.94 -25.46 55.26
CA LYS A 15 -21.45 -24.15 55.70
C LYS A 15 -20.39 -23.07 55.66
N LEU A 16 -19.15 -23.39 56.03
CA LEU A 16 -17.99 -22.52 55.93
C LEU A 16 -17.62 -22.26 54.46
N ALA A 17 -17.58 -23.30 53.61
CA ALA A 17 -17.36 -23.17 52.17
C ALA A 17 -18.47 -22.32 51.52
N GLY A 18 -19.75 -22.54 51.87
CA GLY A 18 -20.85 -21.74 51.36
C GLY A 18 -20.79 -20.28 51.79
N ARG A 19 -20.39 -19.97 53.05
CA ARG A 19 -20.20 -18.61 53.54
C ARG A 19 -18.96 -17.94 52.89
N SER A 20 -17.87 -18.66 52.77
CA SER A 20 -16.70 -18.21 52.04
C SER A 20 -17.02 -17.94 50.58
N MET A 21 -17.80 -18.83 49.93
CA MET A 21 -18.27 -18.59 48.57
C MET A 21 -19.19 -17.38 48.44
N GLN A 22 -20.00 -17.07 49.47
CA GLN A 22 -20.87 -15.87 49.45
C GLN A 22 -20.13 -14.59 49.80
N ALA A 23 -19.19 -14.61 50.76
CA ALA A 23 -18.36 -13.47 51.12
C ALA A 23 -17.43 -13.06 49.93
N ASP A 24 -17.09 -14.02 49.08
CA ASP A 24 -16.11 -13.84 48.00
C ASP A 24 -16.78 -13.59 46.62
N LYS A 25 -18.10 -13.42 46.58
CA LYS A 25 -18.85 -13.19 45.34
C LYS A 25 -18.33 -11.97 44.56
N ARG A 26 -17.99 -10.91 45.27
CA ARG A 26 -17.46 -9.67 44.67
C ARG A 26 -16.09 -9.90 44.03
N ASN A 27 -15.20 -10.60 44.72
CA ASN A 27 -13.85 -10.89 44.20
C ASN A 27 -13.90 -11.88 43.02
N LYS A 28 -14.81 -12.88 43.08
CA LYS A 28 -15.02 -13.80 41.94
C LYS A 28 -15.63 -13.10 40.71
N ALA A 29 -16.61 -12.24 40.91
CA ALA A 29 -17.18 -11.43 39.83
C ALA A 29 -16.13 -10.51 39.21
N PHE A 30 -15.28 -9.92 40.06
CA PHE A 30 -14.18 -9.09 39.61
C PHE A 30 -13.11 -9.89 38.81
N LEU A 31 -12.75 -11.08 39.30
CA LEU A 31 -11.82 -11.98 38.61
C LEU A 31 -12.37 -12.43 37.23
N LEU A 32 -13.66 -12.82 37.19
CA LEU A 32 -14.31 -13.17 35.92
C LEU A 32 -14.36 -12.00 34.95
N LEU A 33 -14.63 -10.79 35.43
CA LEU A 33 -14.62 -9.58 34.61
C LEU A 33 -13.23 -9.29 34.06
N THR A 34 -12.20 -9.41 34.89
CA THR A 34 -10.79 -9.21 34.48
C THR A 34 -10.39 -10.21 33.41
N ILE A 35 -10.74 -11.49 33.58
CA ILE A 35 -10.47 -12.53 32.57
C ILE A 35 -11.22 -12.21 31.28
N ALA A 36 -12.52 -11.87 31.37
CA ALA A 36 -13.31 -11.53 30.20
C ALA A 36 -12.72 -10.33 29.41
N ILE A 37 -12.34 -9.26 30.13
CA ILE A 37 -11.69 -8.09 29.51
C ILE A 37 -10.36 -8.49 28.85
N SER A 38 -9.54 -9.30 29.53
CA SER A 38 -8.26 -9.76 28.99
C SER A 38 -8.44 -10.57 27.71
N VAL A 39 -9.39 -11.49 27.69
CA VAL A 39 -9.73 -12.30 26.50
C VAL A 39 -10.25 -11.41 25.39
N CYS A 40 -11.16 -10.48 25.67
CA CYS A 40 -11.66 -9.53 24.68
C CYS A 40 -10.53 -8.67 24.10
N MET A 41 -9.57 -8.22 24.91
CA MET A 41 -8.41 -7.47 24.43
C MET A 41 -7.56 -8.28 23.47
N VAL A 42 -7.22 -9.52 23.82
CA VAL A 42 -6.43 -10.41 22.94
C VAL A 42 -7.16 -10.65 21.62
N PHE A 43 -8.46 -10.95 21.66
CA PHE A 43 -9.25 -11.12 20.44
C PHE A 43 -9.32 -9.83 19.60
N SER A 44 -9.49 -8.68 20.23
CA SER A 44 -9.52 -7.40 19.53
C SER A 44 -8.19 -7.12 18.82
N ILE A 45 -7.07 -7.39 19.49
CA ILE A 45 -5.73 -7.26 18.90
C ILE A 45 -5.56 -8.18 17.68
N LEU A 46 -5.97 -9.45 17.81
CA LEU A 46 -5.90 -10.41 16.71
C LEU A 46 -6.78 -9.99 15.54
N LEU A 47 -8.02 -9.55 15.79
CA LEU A 47 -8.94 -9.09 14.74
C LEU A 47 -8.44 -7.84 14.03
N ILE A 48 -7.89 -6.87 14.77
CA ILE A 48 -7.30 -5.66 14.16
C ILE A 48 -6.09 -6.04 13.32
N SER A 49 -5.22 -6.92 13.83
CA SER A 49 -4.03 -7.38 13.11
C SER A 49 -4.40 -8.10 11.81
N THR A 50 -5.29 -9.10 11.88
CA THR A 50 -5.73 -9.86 10.71
C THR A 50 -6.49 -8.98 9.72
N GLY A 51 -7.41 -8.13 10.21
CA GLY A 51 -8.17 -7.21 9.37
C GLY A 51 -7.29 -6.17 8.66
N THR A 52 -6.26 -5.69 9.34
CA THR A 52 -5.27 -4.78 8.73
C THR A 52 -4.45 -5.49 7.66
N GLN A 53 -3.96 -6.70 7.94
CA GLN A 53 -3.22 -7.50 6.96
C GLN A 53 -4.07 -7.82 5.72
N GLU A 54 -5.33 -8.20 5.90
CA GLU A 54 -6.28 -8.45 4.81
C GLU A 54 -6.54 -7.18 3.99
N LYS A 55 -6.77 -6.05 4.64
CA LYS A 55 -6.95 -4.76 3.97
C LYS A 55 -5.71 -4.39 3.16
N PHE A 56 -4.52 -4.54 3.74
CA PHE A 56 -3.27 -4.30 3.02
C PHE A 56 -3.09 -5.25 1.83
N LYS A 57 -3.31 -6.55 2.01
CA LYS A 57 -3.27 -7.53 0.91
C LYS A 57 -4.20 -7.12 -0.23
N ASN A 58 -5.43 -6.75 0.09
CA ASN A 58 -6.42 -6.36 -0.92
C ASN A 58 -6.03 -5.06 -1.63
N THR A 59 -5.52 -4.06 -0.89
CA THR A 59 -5.04 -2.80 -1.48
C THR A 59 -3.81 -3.03 -2.36
N GLN A 60 -2.97 -4.00 -2.00
CA GLN A 60 -1.73 -4.32 -2.73
C GLN A 60 -1.91 -5.32 -3.86
N ARG A 61 -3.06 -5.98 -3.93
CA ARG A 61 -3.30 -7.09 -4.86
C ARG A 61 -3.04 -6.73 -6.32
N ASN A 62 -3.24 -5.45 -6.67
CA ASN A 62 -3.07 -4.97 -8.03
C ASN A 62 -1.84 -4.06 -8.23
N LYS A 63 -1.08 -3.73 -7.18
CA LYS A 63 0.10 -2.85 -7.26
C LYS A 63 1.36 -3.61 -7.69
N ALA A 64 2.28 -2.91 -8.31
CA ALA A 64 3.61 -3.46 -8.60
C ALA A 64 4.33 -3.85 -7.32
N GLN A 65 4.97 -5.00 -7.33
CA GLN A 65 5.81 -5.48 -6.23
C GLN A 65 7.25 -5.03 -6.38
N ILE A 66 7.71 -4.92 -7.63
CA ILE A 66 9.06 -4.48 -7.96
C ILE A 66 9.04 -3.38 -9.01
N GLY A 67 10.08 -2.56 -9.00
CA GLY A 67 10.46 -1.66 -10.07
C GLY A 67 11.78 -2.12 -10.67
N ILE A 68 11.92 -2.08 -11.98
CA ILE A 68 13.13 -2.44 -12.70
C ILE A 68 13.61 -1.19 -13.44
N LEU A 69 14.77 -0.68 -13.05
CA LEU A 69 15.30 0.58 -13.57
C LEU A 69 16.03 0.40 -14.90
N GLY A 70 15.84 1.33 -15.82
CA GLY A 70 16.61 1.41 -17.05
C GLY A 70 16.38 0.23 -17.99
N VAL A 71 15.13 -0.28 -18.08
CA VAL A 71 14.79 -1.37 -18.99
C VAL A 71 14.81 -0.91 -20.46
N THR A 72 15.28 -1.79 -21.32
CA THR A 72 15.19 -1.61 -22.78
C THR A 72 13.84 -2.11 -23.31
N ASP A 73 13.50 -1.72 -24.55
CA ASP A 73 12.27 -2.19 -25.21
C ASP A 73 12.24 -3.72 -25.36
N GLU A 74 13.40 -4.33 -25.64
CA GLU A 74 13.54 -5.78 -25.73
C GLU A 74 13.31 -6.45 -24.39
N GLN A 75 13.90 -5.92 -23.32
CA GLN A 75 13.70 -6.41 -21.96
C GLN A 75 12.23 -6.28 -21.53
N THR A 76 11.58 -5.16 -21.81
CA THR A 76 10.16 -4.96 -21.52
C THR A 76 9.28 -5.97 -22.28
N ALA A 77 9.57 -6.21 -23.56
CA ALA A 77 8.85 -7.21 -24.34
C ALA A 77 9.01 -8.63 -23.77
N GLN A 78 10.19 -8.98 -23.28
CA GLN A 78 10.44 -10.25 -22.58
C GLN A 78 9.69 -10.35 -21.26
N LEU A 79 9.63 -9.26 -20.49
CA LEU A 79 8.86 -9.20 -19.25
C LEU A 79 7.36 -9.43 -19.51
N HIS A 80 6.78 -8.82 -20.55
CA HIS A 80 5.38 -9.03 -20.93
C HIS A 80 5.06 -10.48 -21.34
N GLN A 81 6.04 -11.22 -21.85
CA GLN A 81 5.87 -12.62 -22.27
C GLN A 81 6.12 -13.62 -21.14
N ASN A 82 6.55 -13.16 -19.97
CA ASN A 82 6.94 -14.03 -18.86
C ASN A 82 5.72 -14.44 -18.03
N GLU A 83 5.48 -15.76 -17.91
CA GLU A 83 4.37 -16.33 -17.14
C GLU A 83 4.39 -16.00 -15.63
N ASN A 84 5.58 -15.65 -15.12
CA ASN A 84 5.76 -15.24 -13.72
C ASN A 84 5.38 -13.78 -13.48
N ILE A 85 4.92 -13.06 -14.50
CA ILE A 85 4.56 -11.64 -14.45
C ILE A 85 3.08 -11.49 -14.83
N THR A 86 2.35 -10.72 -14.04
CA THR A 86 0.93 -10.46 -14.28
C THR A 86 0.72 -9.24 -15.18
N TRP A 87 1.49 -8.17 -14.96
CA TRP A 87 1.47 -6.97 -15.78
C TRP A 87 2.78 -6.18 -15.62
N VAL A 88 3.06 -5.33 -16.61
CA VAL A 88 4.24 -4.45 -16.65
C VAL A 88 3.81 -3.03 -17.00
N GLY A 89 3.91 -2.13 -16.05
CA GLY A 89 3.66 -0.70 -16.25
C GLY A 89 4.96 0.05 -16.50
N GLU A 90 5.09 0.70 -17.64
CA GLU A 90 6.25 1.51 -17.99
C GLU A 90 6.06 2.96 -17.56
N TYR A 91 7.08 3.56 -16.98
CA TYR A 91 7.10 4.97 -16.60
C TYR A 91 8.48 5.59 -16.80
N SER A 92 8.50 6.85 -17.26
CA SER A 92 9.71 7.66 -17.31
C SER A 92 9.37 9.12 -17.01
N ALA A 93 10.05 9.73 -16.05
CA ALA A 93 10.02 11.18 -15.85
C ALA A 93 11.02 11.84 -16.82
N ILE A 94 10.54 12.78 -17.65
CA ILE A 94 11.31 13.42 -18.70
C ILE A 94 11.95 14.71 -18.21
N GLY A 95 11.12 15.56 -17.58
CA GLY A 95 11.55 16.85 -17.10
C GLY A 95 10.54 17.51 -16.18
N VAL A 96 11.01 18.51 -15.45
CA VAL A 96 10.20 19.30 -14.52
C VAL A 96 10.48 20.78 -14.77
N PHE A 97 9.44 21.57 -14.92
CA PHE A 97 9.53 23.03 -15.02
C PHE A 97 8.40 23.72 -14.23
N TYR A 98 8.45 25.04 -14.15
CA TYR A 98 7.52 25.81 -13.34
C TYR A 98 6.72 26.77 -14.22
N VAL A 99 5.39 26.80 -14.01
CA VAL A 99 4.48 27.76 -14.61
C VAL A 99 3.61 28.36 -13.51
N GLU A 100 3.63 29.68 -13.32
CA GLU A 100 2.81 30.39 -12.33
C GLU A 100 2.84 29.75 -10.91
N ASN A 101 4.05 29.42 -10.43
CA ASN A 101 4.27 28.74 -9.15
C ASN A 101 3.72 27.29 -9.05
N LYS A 102 3.36 26.68 -10.16
CA LYS A 102 2.99 25.27 -10.26
C LYS A 102 4.11 24.47 -10.88
N THR A 103 4.36 23.31 -10.34
CA THR A 103 5.32 22.35 -10.92
C THR A 103 4.63 21.60 -12.05
N ILE A 104 5.24 21.57 -13.22
CA ILE A 104 4.80 20.76 -14.35
C ILE A 104 5.82 19.66 -14.57
N THR A 105 5.38 18.42 -14.50
CA THR A 105 6.23 17.25 -14.80
C THR A 105 5.79 16.66 -16.11
N VAL A 106 6.70 16.57 -17.06
CA VAL A 106 6.49 15.84 -18.31
C VAL A 106 6.97 14.41 -18.11
N ALA A 107 6.13 13.45 -18.43
CA ALA A 107 6.39 12.04 -18.19
C ALA A 107 5.83 11.16 -19.32
N TYR A 108 6.36 9.98 -19.46
CA TYR A 108 5.79 8.88 -20.22
C TYR A 108 5.19 7.84 -19.26
N GLY A 109 4.08 7.23 -19.65
CA GLY A 109 3.49 6.08 -18.97
C GLY A 109 2.65 5.28 -19.94
N ASN A 110 2.73 3.95 -19.87
CA ASN A 110 1.85 3.07 -20.64
C ASN A 110 0.52 2.83 -19.91
N GLU A 111 -0.42 2.16 -20.56
CA GLU A 111 -1.76 1.90 -20.04
C GLU A 111 -1.72 1.12 -18.72
N ASP A 112 -0.91 0.07 -18.62
CA ASP A 112 -0.76 -0.74 -17.42
C ASP A 112 -0.25 0.07 -16.21
N TYR A 113 0.63 1.05 -16.45
CA TYR A 113 1.08 1.96 -15.40
C TYR A 113 -0.09 2.76 -14.80
N PHE A 114 -0.95 3.32 -15.63
CA PHE A 114 -2.10 4.11 -15.14
C PHE A 114 -3.14 3.24 -14.45
N LEU A 115 -3.51 2.12 -15.05
CA LEU A 115 -4.57 1.27 -14.54
C LEU A 115 -4.19 0.56 -13.24
N HIS A 116 -2.95 0.13 -13.13
CA HIS A 116 -2.52 -0.73 -12.03
C HIS A 116 -1.64 -0.01 -11.01
N GLN A 117 -0.59 0.71 -11.44
CA GLN A 117 0.31 1.36 -10.50
C GLN A 117 -0.31 2.65 -9.93
N GLU A 118 -0.89 3.48 -10.77
CA GLU A 118 -1.54 4.73 -10.35
C GLU A 118 -2.99 4.55 -9.93
N GLU A 119 -3.64 3.44 -10.32
CA GLU A 119 -5.07 3.17 -10.10
C GLU A 119 -5.95 4.34 -10.60
N LYS A 120 -5.55 4.95 -11.70
CA LYS A 120 -6.26 6.07 -12.32
C LYS A 120 -7.05 5.60 -13.52
N THR A 121 -8.27 6.07 -13.61
CA THR A 121 -9.08 5.92 -14.81
C THR A 121 -8.87 7.14 -15.71
N PHE A 122 -9.01 6.95 -17.02
CA PHE A 122 -8.94 8.03 -18.00
C PHE A 122 -10.02 7.88 -19.07
N GLN A 123 -10.33 8.98 -19.72
CA GLN A 123 -11.17 9.01 -20.92
C GLN A 123 -10.25 9.13 -22.14
N GLY A 124 -10.57 8.46 -23.25
CA GLY A 124 -9.73 8.44 -24.43
C GLY A 124 -8.65 7.34 -24.34
N SER A 125 -7.44 7.62 -24.79
CA SER A 125 -6.34 6.69 -24.83
C SER A 125 -5.03 7.31 -24.30
N VAL A 126 -4.10 6.47 -23.90
CA VAL A 126 -2.72 6.93 -23.66
C VAL A 126 -2.09 7.40 -24.97
N PRO A 127 -1.20 8.42 -24.95
CA PRO A 127 -0.56 8.93 -26.15
C PRO A 127 0.26 7.85 -26.86
N GLN A 128 0.03 7.68 -28.17
CA GLN A 128 0.73 6.69 -29.01
C GLN A 128 1.65 7.39 -30.03
N LYS A 129 1.33 8.62 -30.43
CA LYS A 129 2.07 9.36 -31.43
C LYS A 129 2.78 10.56 -30.82
N ALA A 130 3.83 11.05 -31.49
CA ALA A 130 4.62 12.17 -31.02
C ALA A 130 3.85 13.50 -30.89
N ASP A 131 2.71 13.64 -31.55
CA ASP A 131 1.83 14.78 -31.48
C ASP A 131 0.64 14.62 -30.50
N GLU A 132 0.62 13.52 -29.74
CA GLU A 132 -0.43 13.22 -28.76
C GLU A 132 0.05 13.47 -27.33
N ILE A 133 -0.86 14.01 -26.51
CA ILE A 133 -0.64 14.18 -25.06
C ILE A 133 -1.87 13.73 -24.27
N MET A 134 -1.65 13.33 -23.02
CA MET A 134 -2.70 13.07 -22.05
C MET A 134 -2.51 13.99 -20.84
N LEU A 135 -3.61 14.64 -20.40
CA LEU A 135 -3.60 15.62 -19.33
C LEU A 135 -4.54 15.18 -18.19
N PRO A 136 -4.21 15.49 -16.93
CA PRO A 136 -5.15 15.31 -15.85
C PRO A 136 -6.21 16.41 -15.86
N GLN A 137 -7.43 16.08 -15.45
CA GLN A 137 -8.56 17.01 -15.42
C GLN A 137 -8.25 18.29 -14.64
N ASN A 138 -7.57 18.18 -13.50
CA ASN A 138 -7.18 19.34 -12.70
C ASN A 138 -6.23 20.30 -13.41
N TYR A 139 -5.45 19.84 -14.39
CA TYR A 139 -4.63 20.72 -15.22
C TYR A 139 -5.45 21.41 -16.31
N LEU A 140 -6.42 20.72 -16.89
CA LEU A 140 -7.38 21.34 -17.82
C LEU A 140 -8.19 22.45 -17.12
N ASP A 141 -8.61 22.20 -15.88
CA ASP A 141 -9.30 23.19 -15.04
C ASP A 141 -8.41 24.42 -14.77
N PHE A 142 -7.12 24.19 -14.50
CA PHE A 142 -6.13 25.27 -14.33
C PHE A 142 -5.94 26.10 -15.60
N LEU A 143 -6.00 25.48 -16.78
CA LEU A 143 -5.93 26.19 -18.07
C LEU A 143 -7.21 27.05 -18.34
N GLY A 144 -8.27 26.83 -17.58
CA GLY A 144 -9.51 27.62 -17.65
C GLY A 144 -10.31 27.42 -18.93
N LYS A 145 -10.09 26.32 -19.65
CA LYS A 145 -10.80 25.99 -20.90
C LYS A 145 -11.36 24.58 -20.83
N SER A 146 -12.53 24.39 -21.42
CA SER A 146 -13.12 23.06 -21.57
C SER A 146 -12.53 22.40 -22.82
N TYR A 147 -11.64 21.45 -22.62
CA TYR A 147 -11.08 20.62 -23.69
C TYR A 147 -11.69 19.22 -23.65
N GLN A 148 -11.82 18.61 -24.82
CA GLN A 148 -12.27 17.24 -25.00
C GLN A 148 -11.20 16.43 -25.74
N THR A 149 -11.27 15.13 -25.61
CA THR A 149 -10.41 14.21 -26.36
C THR A 149 -10.57 14.47 -27.87
N GLY A 150 -9.44 14.64 -28.56
CA GLY A 150 -9.37 15.01 -29.97
C GLY A 150 -9.12 16.52 -30.22
N ASP A 151 -9.24 17.37 -29.20
CA ASP A 151 -8.95 18.80 -29.35
C ASP A 151 -7.43 19.04 -29.46
N THR A 152 -7.08 20.13 -30.17
CA THR A 152 -5.70 20.61 -30.26
C THR A 152 -5.39 21.58 -29.12
N ILE A 153 -4.32 21.36 -28.42
CA ILE A 153 -3.85 22.18 -27.29
C ILE A 153 -2.46 22.72 -27.60
N SER A 154 -2.30 24.04 -27.46
CA SER A 154 -0.99 24.69 -27.57
C SER A 154 -0.32 24.77 -26.19
N ILE A 155 0.75 23.99 -25.98
CA ILE A 155 1.40 23.86 -24.68
C ILE A 155 2.94 23.84 -24.83
N ASP A 156 3.64 24.37 -23.83
CA ASP A 156 5.09 24.27 -23.74
C ASP A 156 5.45 23.05 -22.86
N LEU A 157 6.15 22.07 -23.44
CA LEU A 157 6.62 20.87 -22.75
C LEU A 157 8.04 20.99 -22.20
N THR A 158 8.73 22.10 -22.52
CA THR A 158 10.16 22.29 -22.22
C THR A 158 10.41 23.36 -21.15
N GLY A 159 9.40 24.17 -20.84
CA GLY A 159 9.54 25.31 -19.94
C GLY A 159 10.36 26.47 -20.54
N THR A 160 10.63 26.45 -21.85
CA THR A 160 11.38 27.50 -22.57
C THR A 160 10.51 28.66 -23.04
N GLY A 161 9.21 28.57 -22.91
CA GLY A 161 8.22 29.51 -23.45
C GLY A 161 7.80 29.18 -24.89
N GLN A 162 8.39 28.18 -25.53
CA GLN A 162 8.01 27.76 -26.89
C GLN A 162 6.86 26.77 -26.81
N LYS A 163 5.69 27.18 -27.32
CA LYS A 163 4.52 26.32 -27.39
C LYS A 163 4.45 25.59 -28.72
N ALA A 164 4.09 24.33 -28.66
CA ALA A 164 3.75 23.50 -29.81
C ALA A 164 2.29 23.02 -29.70
N GLU A 165 1.74 22.59 -30.82
CA GLU A 165 0.37 22.07 -30.88
C GLU A 165 0.39 20.55 -30.71
N TYR A 166 -0.44 20.05 -29.81
CA TYR A 166 -0.62 18.63 -29.53
C TYR A 166 -2.08 18.25 -29.52
N THR A 167 -2.39 17.04 -29.91
CA THR A 167 -3.74 16.47 -29.82
C THR A 167 -3.94 15.87 -28.43
N LEU A 168 -5.03 16.23 -27.76
CA LEU A 168 -5.41 15.63 -26.49
C LEU A 168 -5.96 14.22 -26.71
N SER A 169 -5.14 13.20 -26.52
CA SER A 169 -5.53 11.81 -26.71
C SER A 169 -6.33 11.23 -25.54
N GLY A 170 -6.11 11.76 -24.34
CA GLY A 170 -6.79 11.29 -23.14
C GLY A 170 -6.82 12.31 -22.01
N VAL A 171 -7.78 12.12 -21.11
CA VAL A 171 -7.94 12.92 -19.89
C VAL A 171 -7.95 12.00 -18.68
N LEU A 172 -6.97 12.17 -17.79
CA LEU A 172 -6.92 11.47 -16.51
C LEU A 172 -7.96 12.03 -15.53
N ASN A 173 -8.73 11.14 -14.90
CA ASN A 173 -9.70 11.51 -13.88
C ASN A 173 -8.99 11.89 -12.55
N ASN A 174 -8.43 13.09 -12.53
CA ASN A 174 -7.82 13.67 -11.33
C ASN A 174 -8.35 15.09 -11.14
N THR A 175 -9.28 15.26 -10.20
CA THR A 175 -9.94 16.53 -9.89
C THR A 175 -9.39 17.21 -8.65
N LYS A 176 -8.43 16.58 -7.94
CA LYS A 176 -7.86 17.18 -6.73
C LYS A 176 -6.95 18.35 -7.09
N GLU A 177 -7.10 19.46 -6.39
CA GLU A 177 -6.13 20.55 -6.45
C GLU A 177 -4.73 20.02 -6.07
N SER A 178 -3.73 20.46 -6.83
CA SER A 178 -2.35 20.04 -6.65
C SER A 178 -1.41 21.25 -6.82
N ASN A 179 -0.28 21.20 -6.16
CA ASN A 179 0.82 22.14 -6.42
C ASN A 179 1.66 21.75 -7.64
N GLY A 180 1.38 20.57 -8.22
CA GLY A 180 2.05 20.07 -9.41
C GLY A 180 1.09 19.34 -10.32
N TYR A 181 1.37 19.39 -11.60
CA TYR A 181 0.63 18.71 -12.65
C TYR A 181 1.54 17.81 -13.46
N PHE A 182 0.97 16.80 -14.07
CA PHE A 182 1.67 15.91 -14.99
C PHE A 182 1.13 16.12 -16.41
N ILE A 183 2.03 16.12 -17.38
CA ILE A 183 1.71 16.03 -18.79
C ILE A 183 2.30 14.72 -19.28
N TYR A 184 1.44 13.82 -19.74
CA TYR A 184 1.93 12.55 -20.26
C TYR A 184 2.01 12.60 -21.77
N VAL A 185 3.12 12.11 -22.29
CA VAL A 185 3.47 12.12 -23.71
C VAL A 185 3.68 10.67 -24.20
N SER A 186 3.72 10.48 -25.53
CA SER A 186 4.07 9.19 -26.10
C SER A 186 5.54 8.83 -25.81
N LYS A 187 5.88 7.54 -25.95
CA LYS A 187 7.25 7.07 -25.78
C LYS A 187 8.22 7.73 -26.76
N GLU A 188 7.80 7.89 -28.01
CA GLU A 188 8.57 8.54 -29.07
C GLU A 188 8.90 10.00 -28.69
N LEU A 189 7.90 10.80 -28.33
CA LEU A 189 8.11 12.18 -27.91
C LEU A 189 8.94 12.27 -26.62
N ALA A 190 8.77 11.34 -25.70
CA ALA A 190 9.56 11.26 -24.49
C ALA A 190 11.06 11.02 -24.78
N GLN A 191 11.36 10.14 -25.72
CA GLN A 191 12.73 9.89 -26.19
C GLN A 191 13.34 11.12 -26.85
N ASP A 192 12.59 11.81 -27.69
CA ASP A 192 13.04 13.04 -28.36
C ASP A 192 13.32 14.18 -27.37
N LEU A 193 12.48 14.33 -26.34
CA LEU A 193 12.64 15.36 -25.31
C LEU A 193 13.79 15.07 -24.35
N ALA A 194 13.93 13.84 -23.90
CA ALA A 194 14.94 13.44 -22.91
C ALA A 194 16.27 13.03 -23.52
N LYS A 195 16.29 12.68 -24.81
CA LYS A 195 17.50 12.22 -25.54
C LYS A 195 18.25 11.12 -24.75
N ASP A 196 19.52 11.34 -24.49
CA ASP A 196 20.41 10.39 -23.80
C ASP A 196 20.03 10.12 -22.34
N SER A 197 19.17 10.96 -21.76
CA SER A 197 18.70 10.79 -20.38
C SER A 197 17.40 9.98 -20.26
N PHE A 198 16.81 9.54 -21.37
CA PHE A 198 15.60 8.74 -21.37
C PHE A 198 15.84 7.38 -20.74
N GLN A 199 15.17 7.12 -19.62
CA GLN A 199 15.23 5.85 -18.91
C GLN A 199 13.84 5.42 -18.47
N VAL A 200 13.46 4.20 -18.81
CA VAL A 200 12.19 3.62 -18.44
C VAL A 200 12.35 2.78 -17.17
N THR A 201 11.47 3.00 -16.22
CA THR A 201 11.26 2.11 -15.07
C THR A 201 10.08 1.20 -15.38
N ALA A 202 10.29 -0.12 -15.33
CA ALA A 202 9.22 -1.09 -15.43
C ALA A 202 8.69 -1.43 -14.04
N TYR A 203 7.49 -0.97 -13.72
CA TYR A 203 6.73 -1.37 -12.55
C TYR A 203 6.07 -2.72 -12.83
N THR A 204 6.43 -3.74 -12.06
CA THR A 204 6.07 -5.11 -12.40
C THR A 204 5.30 -5.78 -11.25
N ARG A 205 4.16 -6.36 -11.60
CA ARG A 205 3.42 -7.25 -10.71
C ARG A 205 3.81 -8.68 -11.01
N LEU A 206 4.42 -9.33 -10.03
CA LEU A 206 4.79 -10.73 -10.11
C LEU A 206 3.55 -11.63 -9.88
N ASN A 207 3.52 -12.77 -10.52
CA ASN A 207 2.47 -13.79 -10.33
C ASN A 207 2.73 -14.60 -9.04
N THR A 208 2.73 -13.90 -7.91
CA THR A 208 2.97 -14.49 -6.59
C THR A 208 2.21 -13.75 -5.50
N ASP A 209 1.77 -14.49 -4.48
CA ASP A 209 1.19 -13.96 -3.25
C ASP A 209 2.25 -13.73 -2.16
N ALA A 210 3.54 -13.80 -2.50
CA ALA A 210 4.63 -13.51 -1.59
C ALA A 210 4.52 -12.09 -1.04
N ILE A 211 4.78 -11.92 0.26
CA ILE A 211 4.62 -10.66 0.99
C ILE A 211 5.96 -10.21 1.59
N SER A 212 6.84 -11.14 1.95
CA SER A 212 8.16 -10.78 2.49
C SER A 212 9.09 -10.29 1.38
N SER A 213 9.89 -9.28 1.69
CA SER A 213 10.87 -8.72 0.74
C SER A 213 11.77 -9.77 0.12
N THR A 214 12.28 -10.69 0.95
CA THR A 214 13.16 -11.78 0.48
C THR A 214 12.45 -12.68 -0.53
N ALA A 215 11.22 -13.13 -0.22
CA ALA A 215 10.48 -14.00 -1.12
C ALA A 215 10.08 -13.30 -2.42
N ILE A 216 9.77 -11.99 -2.38
CA ILE A 216 9.49 -11.18 -3.57
C ILE A 216 10.75 -11.07 -4.44
N LEU A 217 11.91 -10.77 -3.86
CA LEU A 217 13.17 -10.64 -4.59
C LEU A 217 13.65 -11.98 -5.16
N ASP A 218 13.52 -13.08 -4.41
CA ASP A 218 13.82 -14.43 -4.90
C ASP A 218 12.94 -14.81 -6.11
N PHE A 219 11.66 -14.45 -6.06
CA PHE A 219 10.75 -14.69 -7.17
C PHE A 219 11.06 -13.76 -8.36
N ALA A 220 11.39 -12.49 -8.09
CA ALA A 220 11.82 -11.53 -9.10
C ALA A 220 13.07 -12.03 -9.83
N GLY A 221 14.09 -12.53 -9.12
CA GLY A 221 15.29 -13.12 -9.71
C GLY A 221 14.97 -14.23 -10.71
N LYS A 222 13.97 -15.07 -10.42
CA LYS A 222 13.50 -16.09 -11.36
C LYS A 222 12.77 -15.48 -12.56
N ALA A 223 11.96 -14.44 -12.33
CA ALA A 223 11.20 -13.79 -13.40
C ALA A 223 12.10 -13.02 -14.38
N ILE A 224 13.22 -12.46 -13.92
CA ILE A 224 14.19 -11.75 -14.80
C ILE A 224 15.26 -12.67 -15.40
N GLN A 225 15.27 -13.94 -15.04
CA GLN A 225 16.23 -14.89 -15.56
C GLN A 225 16.16 -14.95 -17.10
N ASN A 226 17.31 -14.83 -17.77
CA ASN A 226 17.46 -14.80 -19.22
C ASN A 226 16.93 -13.54 -19.95
N THR A 227 16.55 -12.47 -19.23
CA THR A 227 16.14 -11.20 -19.84
C THR A 227 17.29 -10.21 -20.02
N GLY A 228 18.49 -10.54 -19.54
CA GLY A 228 19.63 -9.61 -19.51
C GLY A 228 19.48 -8.48 -18.46
N ILE A 229 18.43 -8.53 -17.63
CA ILE A 229 18.26 -7.62 -16.49
C ILE A 229 19.15 -8.13 -15.36
N VAL A 230 19.90 -7.23 -14.72
CA VAL A 230 20.74 -7.56 -13.55
C VAL A 230 20.01 -7.23 -12.25
N GLU A 231 20.36 -7.95 -11.19
CA GLU A 231 19.66 -7.82 -9.88
C GLU A 231 19.74 -6.39 -9.32
N GLU A 232 20.81 -5.65 -9.62
CA GLU A 232 20.99 -4.26 -9.18
C GLU A 232 19.98 -3.27 -9.77
N GLN A 233 19.36 -3.62 -10.89
CA GLN A 233 18.27 -2.83 -11.50
C GLN A 233 16.93 -3.06 -10.80
N VAL A 234 16.80 -4.16 -10.02
CA VAL A 234 15.54 -4.54 -9.37
C VAL A 234 15.45 -3.92 -7.99
N MET A 235 14.38 -3.17 -7.76
CA MET A 235 14.06 -2.58 -6.48
C MET A 235 12.67 -3.02 -6.01
N LEU A 236 12.51 -3.14 -4.70
CA LEU A 236 11.16 -3.25 -4.14
C LEU A 236 10.44 -1.92 -4.32
N THR A 237 9.18 -1.95 -4.73
CA THR A 237 8.36 -0.74 -4.67
C THR A 237 8.17 -0.31 -3.23
N GLU A 238 7.90 0.98 -3.00
CA GLU A 238 7.60 1.51 -1.67
C GLU A 238 6.51 0.68 -0.97
N TYR A 239 5.50 0.29 -1.70
CA TYR A 239 4.44 -0.58 -1.20
C TYR A 239 4.94 -1.92 -0.69
N SER A 240 5.78 -2.60 -1.47
CA SER A 240 6.33 -3.90 -1.06
C SER A 240 7.27 -3.78 0.12
N ALA A 241 8.06 -2.71 0.19
CA ALA A 241 8.95 -2.42 1.30
C ALA A 241 8.16 -2.15 2.60
N VAL A 242 7.11 -1.33 2.54
CA VAL A 242 6.23 -1.04 3.67
C VAL A 242 5.49 -2.29 4.14
N MET A 243 4.97 -3.08 3.19
CA MET A 243 4.28 -4.34 3.52
C MET A 243 5.17 -5.33 4.22
N SER A 244 6.38 -5.52 3.73
CA SER A 244 7.36 -6.40 4.38
C SER A 244 7.69 -5.92 5.79
N GLY A 245 7.87 -4.61 5.98
CA GLY A 245 8.08 -4.00 7.29
C GLY A 245 6.90 -4.21 8.25
N VAL A 246 5.67 -4.00 7.79
CA VAL A 246 4.46 -4.18 8.60
C VAL A 246 4.26 -5.65 9.00
N ILE A 247 4.56 -6.59 8.12
CA ILE A 247 4.36 -8.02 8.38
C ILE A 247 5.48 -8.58 9.24
N THR A 248 6.72 -8.18 9.02
CA THR A 248 7.88 -8.63 9.81
C THR A 248 7.91 -8.01 11.21
N SER A 249 7.41 -6.79 11.39
CA SER A 249 7.24 -6.17 12.71
C SER A 249 6.02 -6.68 13.50
N GLY A 250 5.23 -7.52 12.89
CA GLY A 250 4.25 -8.39 13.55
C GLY A 250 2.92 -7.77 13.95
N ILE A 251 2.76 -6.48 14.17
CA ILE A 251 1.44 -5.87 14.50
C ILE A 251 1.52 -4.35 14.31
N PRO A 252 0.77 -3.76 13.37
CA PRO A 252 0.65 -2.30 13.27
C PRO A 252 -0.33 -1.75 14.31
N ILE A 253 -0.15 -2.12 15.58
CA ILE A 253 -0.88 -1.48 16.65
C ILE A 253 -0.06 -0.27 17.06
N PRO A 254 -0.66 0.94 17.10
CA PRO A 254 0.03 2.10 17.62
C PRO A 254 0.59 1.77 19.00
N VAL A 255 1.90 1.87 19.18
CA VAL A 255 2.58 1.59 20.46
C VAL A 255 1.87 2.24 21.65
N PRO A 256 1.34 3.50 21.55
CA PRO A 256 0.55 4.10 22.63
C PRO A 256 -0.71 3.34 22.99
N LEU A 257 -1.40 2.74 22.01
CA LEU A 257 -2.62 1.94 22.28
C LEU A 257 -2.27 0.64 23.00
N LEU A 258 -1.21 -0.04 22.58
CA LEU A 258 -0.72 -1.26 23.23
C LEU A 258 -0.28 -0.98 24.66
N ALA A 259 0.44 0.14 24.90
CA ALA A 259 0.86 0.58 26.22
C ALA A 259 -0.34 0.91 27.12
N ALA A 260 -1.36 1.60 26.59
CA ALA A 260 -2.59 1.89 27.33
C ALA A 260 -3.35 0.61 27.71
N LEU A 261 -3.47 -0.33 26.78
CA LEU A 261 -4.14 -1.62 27.04
C LEU A 261 -3.40 -2.45 28.09
N THR A 262 -2.08 -2.50 28.03
CA THR A 262 -1.25 -3.21 29.03
C THR A 262 -1.33 -2.53 30.40
N ALA A 263 -1.36 -1.21 30.46
CA ALA A 263 -1.54 -0.46 31.71
C ALA A 263 -2.90 -0.69 32.35
N ILE A 264 -3.98 -0.70 31.57
CA ILE A 264 -5.34 -1.01 32.04
C ILE A 264 -5.40 -2.45 32.59
N LEU A 265 -4.81 -3.41 31.88
CA LEU A 265 -4.77 -4.81 32.31
C LEU A 265 -3.99 -4.96 33.63
N ALA A 266 -2.82 -4.33 33.73
CA ALA A 266 -2.01 -4.35 34.96
C ALA A 266 -2.77 -3.70 36.13
N ALA A 267 -3.42 -2.56 35.92
CA ALA A 267 -4.21 -1.90 36.95
C ALA A 267 -5.39 -2.76 37.44
N THR A 268 -6.08 -3.44 36.51
CA THR A 268 -7.19 -4.34 36.88
C THR A 268 -6.72 -5.57 37.65
N ILE A 269 -5.57 -6.15 37.28
CA ILE A 269 -4.97 -7.28 38.03
C ILE A 269 -4.58 -6.83 39.43
N VAL A 270 -3.86 -5.72 39.56
CA VAL A 270 -3.42 -5.17 40.84
C VAL A 270 -4.61 -4.87 41.75
N TYR A 271 -5.64 -4.19 41.21
CA TYR A 271 -6.85 -3.90 41.99
C TYR A 271 -7.55 -5.18 42.42
N GLY A 272 -7.68 -6.20 41.58
CA GLY A 272 -8.31 -7.48 41.90
C GLY A 272 -7.55 -8.34 42.89
N VAL A 273 -6.26 -8.16 43.05
CA VAL A 273 -5.41 -8.89 44.00
C VAL A 273 -5.40 -8.22 45.38
N PHE A 274 -5.45 -6.87 45.44
CA PHE A 274 -5.26 -6.11 46.69
C PHE A 274 -6.58 -5.59 47.31
N TYR A 275 -7.69 -5.60 46.59
CA TYR A 275 -9.01 -5.14 47.03
C TYR A 275 -10.12 -6.15 46.75
#